data_b553037f2d320471956ad82a6c63a2f2
#
_entry.id   b553037f2d320471956ad82a6c63a2f2
#
_cell.length_a   1.000
_cell.length_b   1.000
_cell.length_c   1.000
_cell.angle_alpha   90.00
_cell.angle_beta   90.00
_cell.angle_gamma   90.00
#
_symmetry.space_group_name_H-M   'P 1'
#
loop_
_entity.id
_entity.type
_entity.pdbx_description
1 polymer ?
#
loop_
_entity_poly.entity_id
_entity_poly.type
_entity_poly.pdbx_seq_one_letter_code
_entity_poly.pdbx_strand_id
1 'polypeptide(L)'
;MSKDLNPEKALIFRIVHRDNIEPMLVDGCHCRATMKGVKYTEIGNPELIQKRTDKAVPIDPGGTLSDYVPFYFTPYSPMLYNIKTGYNGIKQRPMRDIAILVSSLHRLAKLKVPFVFTDRHAYLKLAQFSDDLADLNWIIWPTLQARDFTKDDIDKFEKYQAEALVYRHVPIAALLGIVCYDEGAMAEIEAAAAKAGAKVKVKAERRWFL
;
A
#
# COMPACT_ATOMS: atom_id res chain seq x y z
N MET A 1 -5.28 2.68 -16.85
CA MET A 1 -4.68 2.69 -15.50
C MET A 1 -4.04 4.03 -15.13
N SER A 2 -3.11 4.62 -15.91
CA SER A 2 -2.51 5.91 -15.50
C SER A 2 -3.55 7.02 -15.28
N LYS A 3 -4.55 7.13 -16.14
CA LYS A 3 -5.66 8.09 -15.99
C LYS A 3 -6.56 7.85 -14.77
N ASP A 4 -6.44 6.68 -14.12
CA ASP A 4 -7.21 6.36 -12.90
C ASP A 4 -6.52 6.81 -11.62
N LEU A 5 -5.25 7.24 -11.70
CA LEU A 5 -4.51 7.85 -10.61
C LEU A 5 -4.85 9.34 -10.59
N ASN A 6 -5.90 9.70 -9.87
CA ASN A 6 -6.45 11.05 -9.77
C ASN A 6 -7.18 11.23 -8.43
N PRO A 7 -7.46 12.46 -7.99
CA PRO A 7 -8.12 12.72 -6.72
C PRO A 7 -9.57 12.20 -6.66
N GLU A 8 -10.28 12.14 -7.78
CA GLU A 8 -11.68 11.69 -7.84
C GLU A 8 -11.81 10.20 -7.48
N LYS A 9 -10.80 9.37 -7.81
CA LYS A 9 -10.75 7.96 -7.44
C LYS A 9 -9.96 7.73 -6.16
N ALA A 10 -8.94 8.53 -5.92
CA ALA A 10 -7.99 8.43 -4.80
C ALA A 10 -7.62 6.97 -4.49
N LEU A 11 -7.26 6.21 -5.54
CA LEU A 11 -6.87 4.81 -5.41
C LEU A 11 -5.59 4.68 -4.61
N ILE A 12 -5.55 3.67 -3.75
CA ILE A 12 -4.39 3.35 -2.92
C ILE A 12 -4.02 1.87 -3.07
N PHE A 13 -2.72 1.57 -2.99
CA PHE A 13 -2.13 0.30 -3.37
C PHE A 13 -1.16 -0.19 -2.29
N ARG A 14 -1.34 -1.41 -1.81
CA ARG A 14 -0.42 -2.03 -0.87
C ARG A 14 0.19 -3.29 -1.45
N ILE A 15 1.51 -3.35 -1.50
CA ILE A 15 2.27 -4.52 -1.92
C ILE A 15 2.39 -5.47 -0.74
N VAL A 16 2.08 -6.74 -0.97
CA VAL A 16 2.15 -7.81 0.04
C VAL A 16 2.74 -9.09 -0.56
N HIS A 17 3.35 -9.94 0.27
CA HIS A 17 3.70 -11.29 -0.16
C HIS A 17 2.44 -12.15 -0.27
N ARG A 18 2.36 -13.03 -1.27
CA ARG A 18 1.19 -13.89 -1.49
C ARG A 18 0.84 -14.77 -0.27
N ASP A 19 1.84 -15.24 0.47
CA ASP A 19 1.62 -16.05 1.68
C ASP A 19 0.83 -15.32 2.77
N ASN A 20 0.77 -13.98 2.71
CA ASN A 20 0.01 -13.18 3.66
C ASN A 20 -1.46 -13.02 3.25
N ILE A 21 -1.85 -13.45 2.04
CA ILE A 21 -3.21 -13.21 1.51
C ILE A 21 -4.25 -14.05 2.26
N GLU A 22 -3.99 -15.34 2.50
CA GLU A 22 -4.99 -16.21 3.15
C GLU A 22 -5.42 -15.69 4.53
N PRO A 23 -4.53 -15.32 5.47
CA PRO A 23 -4.96 -14.72 6.73
C PRO A 23 -5.64 -13.35 6.55
N MET A 24 -5.23 -12.54 5.55
CA MET A 24 -5.88 -11.27 5.27
C MET A 24 -7.31 -11.43 4.73
N LEU A 25 -7.60 -12.50 4.00
CA LEU A 25 -8.94 -12.80 3.51
C LEU A 25 -9.91 -13.13 4.65
N VAL A 26 -9.43 -13.63 5.77
CA VAL A 26 -10.24 -13.96 6.95
C VAL A 26 -10.51 -12.73 7.81
N ASP A 27 -9.47 -11.95 8.14
CA ASP A 27 -9.54 -10.90 9.16
C ASP A 27 -9.06 -9.52 8.67
N GLY A 28 -8.90 -9.33 7.36
CA GLY A 28 -8.40 -8.07 6.81
C GLY A 28 -6.89 -7.88 7.00
N CYS A 29 -6.43 -6.65 6.81
CA CYS A 29 -5.00 -6.32 6.92
C CYS A 29 -4.75 -5.50 8.19
N HIS A 30 -3.92 -6.02 9.08
CA HIS A 30 -3.56 -5.38 10.34
C HIS A 30 -2.26 -4.59 10.24
N CYS A 31 -2.13 -3.55 11.05
CA CYS A 31 -0.87 -2.82 11.23
C CYS A 31 0.13 -3.66 12.03
N ARG A 32 1.42 -3.30 11.95
CA ARG A 32 2.49 -4.04 12.63
C ARG A 32 2.31 -4.10 14.16
N ALA A 33 1.85 -3.02 14.77
CA ALA A 33 1.67 -2.94 16.22
C ALA A 33 0.66 -3.98 16.75
N THR A 34 -0.31 -4.40 15.94
CA THR A 34 -1.36 -5.36 16.33
C THR A 34 -1.08 -6.80 15.87
N MET A 35 -0.10 -7.03 14.99
CA MET A 35 0.24 -8.36 14.43
C MET A 35 1.11 -9.23 15.34
N LYS A 36 1.01 -9.11 16.67
CA LYS A 36 1.84 -9.89 17.59
C LYS A 36 1.54 -11.38 17.46
N GLY A 37 2.60 -12.18 17.22
CA GLY A 37 2.50 -13.65 17.12
C GLY A 37 1.95 -14.19 15.80
N VAL A 38 1.58 -13.35 14.85
CA VAL A 38 1.12 -13.78 13.52
C VAL A 38 2.32 -14.03 12.61
N LYS A 39 2.36 -15.20 11.96
CA LYS A 39 3.36 -15.48 10.93
C LYS A 39 3.09 -14.57 9.72
N TYR A 40 4.05 -13.70 9.42
CA TYR A 40 3.96 -12.75 8.33
C TYR A 40 5.25 -12.74 7.50
N THR A 41 5.16 -12.88 6.19
CA THR A 41 6.30 -12.78 5.29
C THR A 41 6.55 -11.32 4.95
N GLU A 42 7.60 -10.74 5.54
CA GLU A 42 8.01 -9.36 5.27
C GLU A 42 8.74 -9.25 3.92
N ILE A 43 8.44 -8.16 3.20
CA ILE A 43 9.02 -7.83 1.90
C ILE A 43 9.61 -6.42 1.84
N GLY A 44 9.42 -5.62 2.90
CA GLY A 44 9.92 -4.26 3.00
C GLY A 44 11.39 -4.19 3.45
N ASN A 45 11.93 -2.99 3.48
CA ASN A 45 13.24 -2.72 4.05
C ASN A 45 13.18 -2.81 5.59
N PRO A 46 13.92 -3.75 6.24
CA PRO A 46 13.85 -3.94 7.69
C PRO A 46 14.28 -2.70 8.49
N GLU A 47 15.30 -1.98 8.02
CA GLU A 47 15.78 -0.76 8.66
C GLU A 47 14.70 0.35 8.64
N LEU A 48 14.05 0.54 7.50
CA LEU A 48 12.97 1.51 7.37
C LEU A 48 11.76 1.12 8.24
N ILE A 49 11.42 -0.17 8.29
CA ILE A 49 10.36 -0.69 9.14
C ILE A 49 10.65 -0.37 10.62
N GLN A 50 11.90 -0.57 11.06
CA GLN A 50 12.30 -0.24 12.43
C GLN A 50 12.21 1.27 12.71
N LYS A 51 12.71 2.10 11.81
CA LYS A 51 12.64 3.57 11.94
C LYS A 51 11.21 4.11 12.03
N ARG A 52 10.25 3.44 11.41
CA ARG A 52 8.82 3.81 11.46
C ARG A 52 8.20 3.58 12.85
N THR A 53 8.77 2.69 13.66
CA THR A 53 8.20 2.32 14.96
C THR A 53 8.07 3.52 15.90
N ASP A 54 9.05 4.43 15.86
CA ASP A 54 9.12 5.58 16.77
C ASP A 54 8.67 6.91 16.12
N LYS A 55 8.33 6.90 14.84
CA LYS A 55 7.90 8.10 14.12
C LYS A 55 6.44 8.41 14.45
N ALA A 56 6.22 9.48 15.22
CA ALA A 56 4.88 9.95 15.58
C ALA A 56 4.09 10.45 14.37
N VAL A 57 2.78 10.22 14.38
CA VAL A 57 1.79 10.82 13.48
C VAL A 57 1.21 12.05 14.19
N PRO A 58 1.35 13.27 13.61
CA PRO A 58 1.10 14.54 14.32
C PRO A 58 -0.39 14.94 14.40
N ILE A 59 -1.28 14.21 13.73
CA ILE A 59 -2.72 14.49 13.70
C ILE A 59 -3.51 13.27 14.16
N ASP A 60 -4.79 13.45 14.50
CA ASP A 60 -5.68 12.35 14.86
C ASP A 60 -5.75 11.27 13.76
N PRO A 61 -5.83 9.97 14.14
CA PRO A 61 -5.92 9.41 15.49
C PRO A 61 -4.57 9.28 16.25
N GLY A 62 -3.47 9.84 15.74
CA GLY A 62 -2.19 9.89 16.43
C GLY A 62 -1.43 8.57 16.44
N GLY A 63 -0.63 8.32 17.47
CA GLY A 63 0.22 7.14 17.55
C GLY A 63 1.51 7.25 16.72
N THR A 64 2.02 6.12 16.27
CA THR A 64 3.24 6.05 15.43
C THR A 64 2.93 5.42 14.06
N LEU A 65 3.86 5.52 13.11
CA LEU A 65 3.67 4.92 11.78
C LEU A 65 3.51 3.38 11.83
N SER A 66 3.89 2.70 12.95
CA SER A 66 3.65 1.27 13.13
C SER A 66 2.20 0.95 13.50
N ASP A 67 1.41 1.94 13.94
CA ASP A 67 -0.03 1.81 14.17
C ASP A 67 -0.86 1.88 12.89
N TYR A 68 -0.21 2.04 11.74
CA TYR A 68 -0.90 2.20 10.45
C TYR A 68 -0.51 1.13 9.45
N VAL A 69 -1.48 0.78 8.60
CA VAL A 69 -1.29 -0.03 7.40
C VAL A 69 -0.97 0.90 6.24
N PRO A 70 0.26 0.95 5.72
CA PRO A 70 0.65 1.87 4.65
C PRO A 70 0.20 1.37 3.27
N PHE A 71 -0.23 2.33 2.44
CA PHE A 71 -0.51 2.19 1.03
C PHE A 71 0.22 3.29 0.26
N TYR A 72 0.51 3.08 -1.03
CA TYR A 72 0.96 4.09 -1.97
C TYR A 72 -0.19 4.59 -2.83
N PHE A 73 -0.06 5.76 -3.44
CA PHE A 73 -1.02 6.27 -4.44
C PHE A 73 -0.78 5.74 -5.86
N THR A 74 0.14 4.81 -6.02
CA THR A 74 0.49 4.15 -7.29
C THR A 74 0.90 2.71 -7.06
N PRO A 75 0.59 1.77 -7.97
CA PRO A 75 1.14 0.41 -7.91
C PRO A 75 2.62 0.37 -8.33
N TYR A 76 3.12 1.40 -9.02
CA TYR A 76 4.49 1.47 -9.56
C TYR A 76 5.43 2.12 -8.55
N SER A 77 5.52 1.55 -7.34
CA SER A 77 6.33 2.15 -6.28
C SER A 77 7.81 1.80 -6.38
N PRO A 78 8.71 2.66 -5.86
CA PRO A 78 10.13 2.32 -5.69
C PRO A 78 10.33 1.03 -4.89
N MET A 79 9.45 0.74 -3.92
CA MET A 79 9.50 -0.51 -3.15
C MET A 79 9.32 -1.74 -4.07
N LEU A 80 8.35 -1.72 -4.99
CA LEU A 80 8.15 -2.83 -5.94
C LEU A 80 9.36 -3.02 -6.85
N TYR A 81 9.94 -1.91 -7.34
CA TYR A 81 11.17 -1.94 -8.12
C TYR A 81 12.32 -2.61 -7.33
N ASN A 82 12.52 -2.22 -6.08
CA ASN A 82 13.56 -2.80 -5.23
C ASN A 82 13.35 -4.31 -5.00
N ILE A 83 12.11 -4.75 -4.76
CA ILE A 83 11.78 -6.17 -4.59
C ILE A 83 12.05 -6.95 -5.89
N LYS A 84 11.71 -6.38 -7.05
CA LYS A 84 11.91 -7.02 -8.36
C LYS A 84 13.38 -7.15 -8.72
N THR A 85 14.19 -6.15 -8.37
CA THR A 85 15.59 -6.05 -8.83
C THR A 85 16.63 -6.47 -7.78
N GLY A 86 16.24 -6.53 -6.50
CA GLY A 86 17.18 -6.70 -5.39
C GLY A 86 17.95 -5.41 -5.04
N TYR A 87 17.52 -4.26 -5.58
CA TYR A 87 18.19 -2.99 -5.36
C TYR A 87 18.20 -2.59 -3.87
N ASN A 88 19.24 -1.89 -3.42
CA ASN A 88 19.47 -1.48 -2.02
C ASN A 88 19.47 -2.65 -1.02
N GLY A 89 19.93 -3.84 -1.41
CA GLY A 89 20.01 -5.00 -0.52
C GLY A 89 18.66 -5.62 -0.15
N ILE A 90 17.58 -5.20 -0.81
CA ILE A 90 16.26 -5.81 -0.64
C ILE A 90 16.26 -7.19 -1.26
N LYS A 91 15.76 -8.19 -0.54
CA LYS A 91 15.65 -9.56 -1.08
C LYS A 91 14.83 -9.56 -2.36
N GLN A 92 15.47 -9.93 -3.48
CA GLN A 92 14.78 -10.11 -4.75
C GLN A 92 13.74 -11.23 -4.64
N ARG A 93 12.56 -11.02 -5.25
CA ARG A 93 11.48 -12.00 -5.25
C ARG A 93 10.84 -12.11 -6.63
N PRO A 94 10.39 -13.31 -7.01
CA PRO A 94 9.56 -13.47 -8.20
C PRO A 94 8.28 -12.64 -8.08
N MET A 95 7.85 -12.00 -9.16
CA MET A 95 6.64 -11.17 -9.12
C MET A 95 5.34 -11.99 -8.90
N ARG A 96 5.36 -13.30 -9.15
CA ARG A 96 4.27 -14.22 -8.79
C ARG A 96 4.07 -14.36 -7.27
N ASP A 97 5.11 -14.08 -6.47
CA ASP A 97 5.03 -14.12 -5.01
C ASP A 97 4.48 -12.81 -4.43
N ILE A 98 4.19 -11.83 -5.28
CA ILE A 98 3.74 -10.50 -4.90
C ILE A 98 2.29 -10.31 -5.34
N ALA A 99 1.48 -9.76 -4.44
CA ALA A 99 0.13 -9.28 -4.73
C ALA A 99 0.01 -7.80 -4.34
N ILE A 100 -0.96 -7.11 -4.95
CA ILE A 100 -1.26 -5.70 -4.67
C ILE A 100 -2.70 -5.60 -4.21
N LEU A 101 -2.90 -5.24 -2.95
CA LEU A 101 -4.21 -4.89 -2.42
C LEU A 101 -4.60 -3.50 -2.94
N VAL A 102 -5.82 -3.35 -3.39
CA VAL A 102 -6.35 -2.10 -3.94
C VAL A 102 -7.51 -1.61 -3.08
N SER A 103 -7.47 -0.34 -2.71
CA SER A 103 -8.57 0.38 -2.05
C SER A 103 -8.65 1.80 -2.59
N SER A 104 -9.41 2.68 -1.93
CA SER A 104 -9.39 4.12 -2.15
C SER A 104 -9.70 4.88 -0.87
N LEU A 105 -9.22 6.12 -0.74
CA LEU A 105 -9.54 6.95 0.41
C LEU A 105 -11.04 7.25 0.51
N HIS A 106 -11.72 7.47 -0.62
CA HIS A 106 -13.17 7.64 -0.64
C HIS A 106 -13.93 6.42 -0.10
N ARG A 107 -13.44 5.19 -0.38
CA ARG A 107 -14.06 3.98 0.17
C ARG A 107 -13.82 3.86 1.67
N LEU A 108 -12.61 4.16 2.14
CA LEU A 108 -12.29 4.18 3.57
C LEU A 108 -13.19 5.18 4.31
N ALA A 109 -13.31 6.41 3.79
CA ALA A 109 -14.19 7.45 4.36
C ALA A 109 -15.66 7.00 4.42
N LYS A 110 -16.18 6.41 3.32
CA LYS A 110 -17.55 5.86 3.28
C LYS A 110 -17.79 4.79 4.33
N LEU A 111 -16.78 3.96 4.61
CA LEU A 111 -16.84 2.88 5.61
C LEU A 111 -16.47 3.36 7.03
N LYS A 112 -16.17 4.65 7.20
CA LYS A 112 -15.71 5.24 8.47
C LYS A 112 -14.45 4.55 9.04
N VAL A 113 -13.59 4.05 8.17
CA VAL A 113 -12.28 3.50 8.54
C VAL A 113 -11.31 4.67 8.69
N PRO A 114 -10.71 4.91 9.87
CA PRO A 114 -9.83 6.04 10.09
C PRO A 114 -8.55 5.92 9.26
N PHE A 115 -8.14 7.02 8.65
CA PHE A 115 -6.90 7.12 7.88
C PHE A 115 -6.33 8.53 7.95
N VAL A 116 -5.05 8.62 7.66
CA VAL A 116 -4.37 9.86 7.29
C VAL A 116 -3.60 9.62 6.00
N PHE A 117 -3.20 10.68 5.31
CA PHE A 117 -2.29 10.56 4.16
C PHE A 117 -1.24 11.67 4.19
N THR A 118 -0.18 11.49 3.40
CA THR A 118 0.96 12.40 3.37
C THR A 118 1.25 12.84 1.95
N ASP A 119 1.87 14.02 1.81
CA ASP A 119 2.31 14.58 0.52
C ASP A 119 3.56 13.88 -0.04
N ARG A 120 4.33 13.19 0.82
CA ARG A 120 5.57 12.49 0.51
C ARG A 120 5.75 11.29 1.43
N HIS A 121 6.89 10.60 1.37
CA HIS A 121 7.17 9.48 2.26
C HIS A 121 7.00 9.88 3.73
N ALA A 122 6.10 9.23 4.46
CA ALA A 122 5.65 9.62 5.80
C ALA A 122 6.76 9.67 6.87
N TYR A 123 7.87 8.94 6.67
CA TYR A 123 9.02 8.97 7.58
C TYR A 123 9.80 10.29 7.51
N LEU A 124 9.73 11.04 6.43
CA LEU A 124 10.49 12.27 6.24
C LEU A 124 10.03 13.37 7.22
N LYS A 125 10.97 14.23 7.63
CA LYS A 125 10.66 15.33 8.55
C LYS A 125 9.73 16.37 7.95
N LEU A 126 9.82 16.58 6.62
CA LEU A 126 9.03 17.55 5.88
C LEU A 126 7.66 16.99 5.43
N ALA A 127 7.34 15.74 5.75
CA ALA A 127 6.05 15.17 5.39
C ALA A 127 4.91 15.92 6.09
N GLN A 128 3.98 16.41 5.29
CA GLN A 128 2.70 16.96 5.75
C GLN A 128 1.69 15.83 5.87
N PHE A 129 0.80 15.93 6.85
CA PHE A 129 -0.24 14.92 7.12
C PHE A 129 -1.61 15.57 7.03
N SER A 130 -2.56 14.88 6.41
CA SER A 130 -3.97 15.28 6.36
C SER A 130 -4.90 14.07 6.47
N ASP A 131 -6.10 14.28 6.99
CA ASP A 131 -7.25 13.36 6.94
C ASP A 131 -8.40 13.93 6.09
N ASP A 132 -8.23 15.17 5.57
CA ASP A 132 -9.21 15.84 4.73
C ASP A 132 -8.99 15.50 3.24
N LEU A 133 -9.99 14.90 2.60
CA LEU A 133 -9.96 14.58 1.17
C LEU A 133 -9.83 15.81 0.25
N ALA A 134 -10.09 17.02 0.75
CA ALA A 134 -9.86 18.26 0.00
C ALA A 134 -8.37 18.50 -0.27
N ASP A 135 -7.49 17.96 0.58
CA ASP A 135 -6.03 18.07 0.44
C ASP A 135 -5.41 17.06 -0.53
N LEU A 136 -6.21 16.26 -1.24
CA LEU A 136 -5.72 15.33 -2.26
C LEU A 136 -4.99 16.02 -3.43
N ASN A 137 -5.08 17.34 -3.55
CA ASN A 137 -4.28 18.17 -4.44
C ASN A 137 -2.78 18.20 -4.08
N TRP A 138 -2.39 17.83 -2.85
CA TRP A 138 -0.98 17.70 -2.44
C TRP A 138 -0.26 16.56 -3.19
N ILE A 139 -1.02 15.57 -3.66
CA ILE A 139 -0.48 14.41 -4.39
C ILE A 139 -0.14 14.83 -5.81
N ILE A 140 1.09 14.56 -6.25
CA ILE A 140 1.58 14.90 -7.59
C ILE A 140 1.07 13.91 -8.66
N TRP A 141 -0.25 13.87 -8.85
CA TRP A 141 -0.92 12.93 -9.76
C TRP A 141 -0.30 12.81 -11.14
N PRO A 142 0.08 13.92 -11.84
CA PRO A 142 0.74 13.80 -13.15
C PRO A 142 2.02 12.97 -13.12
N THR A 143 2.84 13.13 -12.08
CA THR A 143 4.12 12.39 -11.93
C THR A 143 3.85 10.91 -11.64
N LEU A 144 2.83 10.60 -10.83
CA LEU A 144 2.39 9.21 -10.58
C LEU A 144 1.87 8.57 -11.87
N GLN A 145 1.11 9.32 -12.68
CA GLN A 145 0.60 8.85 -13.99
C GLN A 145 1.73 8.58 -14.97
N ALA A 146 2.77 9.42 -14.98
CA ALA A 146 3.95 9.28 -15.80
C ALA A 146 4.88 8.14 -15.33
N ARG A 147 4.69 7.63 -14.10
CA ARG A 147 5.57 6.63 -13.45
C ARG A 147 7.01 7.13 -13.30
N ASP A 148 7.18 8.43 -13.17
CA ASP A 148 8.50 9.06 -13.07
C ASP A 148 8.95 9.14 -11.62
N PHE A 149 9.69 8.12 -11.16
CA PHE A 149 10.37 8.08 -9.86
C PHE A 149 11.90 8.11 -10.00
N THR A 150 12.40 8.77 -11.05
CA THR A 150 13.83 9.02 -11.20
C THR A 150 14.33 9.94 -10.08
N LYS A 151 15.60 9.79 -9.72
CA LYS A 151 16.24 10.55 -8.62
C LYS A 151 17.00 11.78 -9.12
N ASP A 152 16.64 12.29 -10.27
CA ASP A 152 17.16 13.53 -10.85
C ASP A 152 16.67 14.77 -10.07
N ASP A 153 15.47 14.67 -9.48
CA ASP A 153 14.87 15.66 -8.58
C ASP A 153 14.46 14.95 -7.28
N ILE A 154 15.11 15.32 -6.17
CA ILE A 154 14.89 14.70 -4.86
C ILE A 154 13.49 15.00 -4.34
N ASP A 155 12.98 16.22 -4.47
CA ASP A 155 11.63 16.60 -3.99
C ASP A 155 10.56 15.84 -4.75
N LYS A 156 10.68 15.73 -6.07
CA LYS A 156 9.82 14.89 -6.92
C LYS A 156 9.83 13.42 -6.45
N PHE A 157 11.03 12.86 -6.23
CA PHE A 157 11.16 11.47 -5.80
C PHE A 157 10.56 11.21 -4.42
N GLU A 158 10.72 12.16 -3.47
CA GLU A 158 10.10 12.07 -2.14
C GLU A 158 8.58 12.12 -2.22
N LYS A 159 8.03 13.06 -2.99
CA LYS A 159 6.58 13.23 -3.22
C LYS A 159 5.96 12.06 -3.97
N TYR A 160 6.72 11.42 -4.89
CA TYR A 160 6.26 10.19 -5.55
C TYR A 160 5.96 9.05 -4.57
N GLN A 161 6.54 9.10 -3.38
CA GLN A 161 6.36 8.13 -2.32
C GLN A 161 5.30 8.55 -1.28
N ALA A 162 4.40 9.46 -1.62
CA ALA A 162 3.26 9.81 -0.80
C ALA A 162 2.51 8.55 -0.33
N GLU A 163 2.08 8.55 0.93
CA GLU A 163 1.45 7.40 1.57
C GLU A 163 0.03 7.71 2.04
N ALA A 164 -0.86 6.73 1.88
CA ALA A 164 -2.10 6.64 2.64
C ALA A 164 -1.90 5.64 3.79
N LEU A 165 -2.21 6.05 4.99
CA LEU A 165 -1.93 5.36 6.24
C LEU A 165 -3.26 5.03 6.92
N VAL A 166 -3.68 3.75 6.88
CA VAL A 166 -4.94 3.32 7.47
C VAL A 166 -4.72 2.89 8.91
N TYR A 167 -5.47 3.48 9.85
CA TYR A 167 -5.27 3.25 11.27
C TYR A 167 -5.64 1.82 11.68
N ARG A 168 -4.69 1.09 12.23
CA ARG A 168 -4.75 -0.25 12.81
C ARG A 168 -5.21 -1.36 11.88
N HIS A 169 -6.33 -1.22 11.18
CA HIS A 169 -6.97 -2.33 10.48
C HIS A 169 -7.67 -1.90 9.20
N VAL A 170 -7.47 -2.65 8.12
CA VAL A 170 -8.19 -2.52 6.85
C VAL A 170 -9.12 -3.71 6.70
N PRO A 171 -10.42 -3.58 6.89
CA PRO A 171 -11.35 -4.69 6.72
C PRO A 171 -11.41 -5.12 5.24
N ILE A 172 -11.71 -6.40 4.99
CA ILE A 172 -11.84 -6.92 3.61
C ILE A 172 -12.86 -6.12 2.80
N ALA A 173 -13.96 -5.67 3.44
CA ALA A 173 -14.95 -4.83 2.80
C ALA A 173 -14.40 -3.49 2.29
N ALA A 174 -13.26 -3.02 2.81
CA ALA A 174 -12.60 -1.80 2.34
C ALA A 174 -11.77 -2.03 1.07
N LEU A 175 -11.42 -3.27 0.73
CA LEU A 175 -10.71 -3.56 -0.50
C LEU A 175 -11.64 -3.48 -1.72
N LEU A 176 -11.16 -2.86 -2.77
CA LEU A 176 -11.77 -2.87 -4.11
C LEU A 176 -11.38 -4.13 -4.88
N GLY A 177 -10.22 -4.71 -4.57
CA GLY A 177 -9.73 -5.93 -5.18
C GLY A 177 -8.29 -6.27 -4.79
N ILE A 178 -7.85 -7.41 -5.30
CA ILE A 178 -6.46 -7.89 -5.21
C ILE A 178 -5.96 -8.07 -6.64
N VAL A 179 -4.80 -7.50 -6.94
CA VAL A 179 -4.15 -7.67 -8.24
C VAL A 179 -2.93 -8.57 -8.07
N CYS A 180 -2.79 -9.57 -8.95
CA CYS A 180 -1.69 -10.52 -8.98
C CYS A 180 -1.01 -10.55 -10.35
N TYR A 181 0.10 -11.28 -10.45
CA TYR A 181 0.98 -11.24 -11.59
C TYR A 181 0.42 -11.96 -12.83
N ASP A 182 -0.16 -13.15 -12.65
CA ASP A 182 -0.67 -14.00 -13.72
C ASP A 182 -1.93 -14.79 -13.30
N GLU A 183 -2.53 -15.48 -14.26
CA GLU A 183 -3.75 -16.26 -14.08
C GLU A 183 -3.59 -17.42 -13.07
N GLY A 184 -2.39 -18.01 -12.97
CA GLY A 184 -2.11 -19.06 -11.97
C GLY A 184 -2.19 -18.49 -10.55
N ALA A 185 -1.55 -17.34 -10.30
CA ALA A 185 -1.65 -16.65 -9.02
C ALA A 185 -3.08 -16.16 -8.73
N MET A 186 -3.83 -15.75 -9.77
CA MET A 186 -5.24 -15.36 -9.64
C MET A 186 -6.09 -16.55 -9.15
N ALA A 187 -5.98 -17.70 -9.80
CA ALA A 187 -6.74 -18.88 -9.43
C ALA A 187 -6.47 -19.34 -7.96
N GLU A 188 -5.19 -19.26 -7.53
CA GLU A 188 -4.80 -19.58 -6.14
C GLU A 188 -5.47 -18.62 -5.13
N ILE A 189 -5.46 -17.31 -5.42
CA ILE A 189 -6.07 -16.28 -4.54
C ILE A 189 -7.60 -16.41 -4.54
N GLU A 190 -8.24 -16.67 -5.68
CA GLU A 190 -9.69 -16.89 -5.78
C GLU A 190 -10.12 -18.12 -4.98
N ALA A 191 -9.37 -19.22 -5.06
CA ALA A 191 -9.62 -20.40 -4.26
C ALA A 191 -9.51 -20.12 -2.75
N ALA A 192 -8.48 -19.37 -2.33
CA ALA A 192 -8.33 -18.95 -0.94
C ALA A 192 -9.48 -18.02 -0.49
N ALA A 193 -9.92 -17.10 -1.36
CA ALA A 193 -11.04 -16.21 -1.08
C ALA A 193 -12.36 -16.98 -0.92
N ALA A 194 -12.61 -17.95 -1.79
CA ALA A 194 -13.79 -18.84 -1.69
C ALA A 194 -13.77 -19.63 -0.38
N LYS A 195 -12.63 -20.22 0.00
CA LYS A 195 -12.44 -20.94 1.27
C LYS A 195 -12.70 -20.08 2.50
N ALA A 196 -12.26 -18.81 2.45
CA ALA A 196 -12.47 -17.83 3.53
C ALA A 196 -13.87 -17.19 3.51
N GLY A 197 -14.71 -17.45 2.50
CA GLY A 197 -15.97 -16.76 2.31
C GLY A 197 -15.84 -15.25 2.00
N ALA A 198 -14.65 -14.82 1.58
CA ALA A 198 -14.35 -13.42 1.34
C ALA A 198 -14.84 -12.97 -0.04
N LYS A 199 -15.63 -11.89 -0.06
CA LYS A 199 -16.14 -11.28 -1.31
C LYS A 199 -15.17 -10.19 -1.78
N VAL A 200 -14.09 -10.57 -2.45
CA VAL A 200 -13.10 -9.66 -3.02
C VAL A 200 -12.87 -9.99 -4.50
N LYS A 201 -12.72 -8.96 -5.33
CA LYS A 201 -12.38 -9.15 -6.74
C LYS A 201 -10.89 -9.47 -6.86
N VAL A 202 -10.54 -10.47 -7.66
CA VAL A 202 -9.14 -10.77 -7.99
C VAL A 202 -8.93 -10.53 -9.49
N LYS A 203 -7.76 -10.01 -9.85
CA LYS A 203 -7.42 -9.74 -11.25
C LYS A 203 -5.94 -10.03 -11.51
N ALA A 204 -5.64 -10.74 -12.58
CA ALA A 204 -4.29 -10.83 -13.12
C ALA A 204 -3.99 -9.58 -13.98
N GLU A 205 -2.93 -8.83 -13.64
CA GLU A 205 -2.51 -7.65 -14.41
C GLU A 205 -0.98 -7.48 -14.34
N ARG A 206 -0.28 -8.27 -15.13
CA ARG A 206 1.18 -8.33 -15.17
C ARG A 206 1.86 -6.96 -15.35
N ARG A 207 1.24 -6.03 -16.06
CA ARG A 207 1.78 -4.69 -16.33
C ARG A 207 1.90 -3.81 -15.08
N TRP A 208 1.31 -4.20 -13.94
CA TRP A 208 1.46 -3.49 -12.66
C TRP A 208 2.73 -3.87 -11.92
N PHE A 209 3.38 -4.95 -12.35
CA PHE A 209 4.58 -5.48 -11.70
C PHE A 209 5.88 -5.06 -12.42
N LEU A 210 5.86 -3.85 -13.08
CA LEU A 210 6.97 -3.16 -13.74
C LEU A 210 7.54 -3.89 -14.94
#